data_25c8c6aea959167def5581d1db48585b
#
_entry.id   25c8c6aea959167def5581d1db48585b
#
_cell.length_a   1.000
_cell.length_b   1.000
_cell.length_c   1.000
_cell.angle_alpha   90.00
_cell.angle_beta   90.00
_cell.angle_gamma   90.00
#
_symmetry.space_group_name_H-M   'P 1'
#
loop_
_entity.id
_entity.type
_entity.pdbx_description
1 polymer ?
#
loop_
_entity_poly.entity_id
_entity_poly.type
_entity_poly.pdbx_seq_one_letter_code
_entity_poly.pdbx_strand_id
1 'polypeptide(L)'
;GDLRVVDAADHALGRGAQTLTLAGGRHTLRVQREGYAPQELAVTPRPGFPQSLSVTLGTLTEAKAKSTVTRITTAAGQELVLLRPGPFAMGSSRREVGRRANEALRQVRLQRPFYLGVAEVSNAEFRQFRAGHSSGNFKGKSLNGDEQPAVNLSWEDAALYCNWLSGKEGRPPFYTVQGGRVTGFSAP
;
A
#
# COMPACT_ATOMS: atom_id res chain seq x y z
N GLY A 1 9.55 12.01 -23.90
CA GLY A 1 8.39 11.93 -24.80
C GLY A 1 7.68 13.26 -24.91
N ASP A 2 7.12 13.56 -26.09
CA ASP A 2 6.43 14.82 -26.35
C ASP A 2 5.10 14.90 -25.61
N LEU A 3 4.76 16.08 -25.10
CA LEU A 3 3.44 16.39 -24.58
C LEU A 3 2.43 16.37 -25.73
N ARG A 4 1.33 15.62 -25.58
CA ARG A 4 0.22 15.56 -26.54
C ARG A 4 -1.07 16.04 -25.90
N VAL A 5 -1.87 16.78 -26.68
CA VAL A 5 -3.23 17.18 -26.30
C VAL A 5 -4.19 16.49 -27.28
N VAL A 6 -5.17 15.75 -26.73
CA VAL A 6 -6.17 15.03 -27.51
C VAL A 6 -7.59 15.41 -27.05
N ASP A 7 -8.59 15.20 -27.90
CA ASP A 7 -10.00 15.33 -27.53
C ASP A 7 -10.55 14.07 -26.82
N ALA A 8 -11.82 14.06 -26.49
CA ALA A 8 -12.50 12.94 -25.83
C ALA A 8 -12.51 11.66 -26.67
N ALA A 9 -12.30 11.75 -27.99
CA ALA A 9 -12.24 10.63 -28.93
C ALA A 9 -10.80 10.24 -29.31
N ASP A 10 -9.80 10.72 -28.52
CA ASP A 10 -8.35 10.51 -28.74
C ASP A 10 -7.79 11.10 -30.04
N HIS A 11 -8.51 12.03 -30.68
CA HIS A 11 -7.97 12.76 -31.83
C HIS A 11 -6.91 13.77 -31.36
N ALA A 12 -5.75 13.75 -32.01
CA ALA A 12 -4.66 14.67 -31.66
C ALA A 12 -5.02 16.12 -32.04
N LEU A 13 -5.08 17.00 -31.05
CA LEU A 13 -5.29 18.43 -31.23
C LEU A 13 -3.98 19.21 -31.35
N GLY A 14 -2.86 18.61 -30.85
CA GLY A 14 -1.55 19.19 -30.96
C GLY A 14 -0.52 18.69 -29.96
N ARG A 15 0.65 19.33 -29.92
CA ARG A 15 1.81 18.96 -29.08
C ARG A 15 2.41 20.18 -28.39
N GLY A 16 2.87 20.00 -27.17
CA GLY A 16 3.55 21.06 -26.42
C GLY A 16 2.63 22.21 -26.00
N ALA A 17 3.23 23.35 -25.71
CA ALA A 17 2.50 24.61 -25.46
C ALA A 17 1.96 25.15 -26.77
N GLN A 18 0.66 25.34 -26.87
CA GLN A 18 0.00 25.71 -28.12
C GLN A 18 -1.30 26.47 -27.89
N THR A 19 -1.77 27.18 -28.90
CA THR A 19 -3.11 27.77 -28.93
C THR A 19 -4.06 26.84 -29.69
N LEU A 20 -5.16 26.48 -29.07
CA LEU A 20 -6.22 25.69 -29.70
C LEU A 20 -7.43 26.60 -29.97
N THR A 21 -7.99 26.50 -31.17
CA THR A 21 -9.29 27.11 -31.48
C THR A 21 -10.36 26.03 -31.35
N LEU A 22 -11.24 26.18 -30.37
CA LEU A 22 -12.33 25.26 -30.10
C LEU A 22 -13.67 25.92 -30.40
N ALA A 23 -14.63 25.15 -30.90
CA ALA A 23 -16.00 25.61 -31.09
C ALA A 23 -16.64 25.97 -29.73
N GLY A 24 -17.70 26.75 -29.76
CA GLY A 24 -18.48 27.01 -28.55
C GLY A 24 -19.08 25.72 -27.97
N GLY A 25 -19.04 25.61 -26.64
CA GLY A 25 -19.52 24.44 -25.93
C GLY A 25 -18.51 23.84 -24.94
N ARG A 26 -18.92 22.80 -24.21
CA ARG A 26 -18.04 22.10 -23.27
C ARG A 26 -17.21 21.05 -23.99
N HIS A 27 -15.89 21.15 -23.84
CA HIS A 27 -14.93 20.20 -24.37
C HIS A 27 -14.20 19.49 -23.23
N THR A 28 -13.88 18.23 -23.43
CA THR A 28 -12.95 17.48 -22.57
C THR A 28 -11.64 17.32 -23.33
N LEU A 29 -10.57 17.89 -22.81
CA LEU A 29 -9.22 17.78 -23.34
C LEU A 29 -8.45 16.82 -22.46
N ARG A 30 -7.69 15.90 -23.05
CA ARG A 30 -6.77 15.02 -22.33
C ARG A 30 -5.34 15.41 -22.69
N VAL A 31 -4.58 15.74 -21.66
CA VAL A 31 -3.15 16.03 -21.79
C VAL A 31 -2.37 14.81 -21.34
N GLN A 32 -1.49 14.29 -22.21
CA GLN A 32 -0.73 13.08 -21.96
C GLN A 32 0.72 13.21 -22.37
N ARG A 33 1.60 12.54 -21.63
CA ARG A 33 3.02 12.45 -21.87
C ARG A 33 3.52 11.10 -21.41
N GLU A 34 4.42 10.48 -22.17
CA GLU A 34 5.03 9.21 -21.80
C GLU A 34 5.72 9.29 -20.42
N GLY A 35 5.47 8.32 -19.54
CA GLY A 35 5.98 8.30 -18.16
C GLY A 35 5.18 9.13 -17.16
N TYR A 36 4.14 9.84 -17.60
CA TYR A 36 3.27 10.67 -16.76
C TYR A 36 1.83 10.20 -16.79
N ALA A 37 1.10 10.47 -15.70
CA ALA A 37 -0.34 10.21 -15.66
C ALA A 37 -1.08 11.21 -16.54
N PRO A 38 -1.99 10.75 -17.41
CA PRO A 38 -2.80 11.64 -18.22
C PRO A 38 -3.71 12.49 -17.33
N GLN A 39 -3.96 13.74 -17.72
CA GLN A 39 -4.87 14.63 -17.04
C GLN A 39 -5.98 15.07 -17.97
N GLU A 40 -7.23 14.96 -17.50
CA GLU A 40 -8.41 15.46 -18.21
C GLU A 40 -8.82 16.85 -17.70
N LEU A 41 -9.16 17.72 -18.65
CA LEU A 41 -9.57 19.09 -18.40
C LEU A 41 -10.90 19.35 -19.10
N ALA A 42 -11.89 19.78 -18.35
CA ALA A 42 -13.13 20.30 -18.93
C ALA A 42 -12.97 21.78 -19.23
N VAL A 43 -13.13 22.15 -20.50
CA VAL A 43 -12.96 23.53 -20.99
C VAL A 43 -14.25 23.98 -21.67
N THR A 44 -14.68 25.17 -21.34
CA THR A 44 -15.80 25.83 -22.05
C THR A 44 -15.27 27.14 -22.62
N PRO A 45 -14.92 27.19 -23.93
CA PRO A 45 -14.40 28.40 -24.56
C PRO A 45 -15.43 29.53 -24.53
N ARG A 46 -14.95 30.74 -24.31
CA ARG A 46 -15.76 31.97 -24.43
C ARG A 46 -15.36 32.68 -25.71
N PRO A 47 -16.29 32.88 -26.66
CA PRO A 47 -16.00 33.60 -27.90
C PRO A 47 -15.40 34.98 -27.63
N GLY A 48 -14.29 35.29 -28.31
CA GLY A 48 -13.58 36.58 -28.19
C GLY A 48 -12.70 36.74 -26.94
N PHE A 49 -12.62 35.73 -26.04
CA PHE A 49 -11.78 35.80 -24.85
C PHE A 49 -10.80 34.64 -24.81
N PRO A 50 -9.51 34.85 -25.09
CA PRO A 50 -8.52 33.79 -24.95
C PRO A 50 -8.38 33.37 -23.48
N GLN A 51 -8.32 32.06 -23.25
CA GLN A 51 -8.15 31.46 -21.93
C GLN A 51 -6.81 30.73 -21.87
N SER A 52 -6.02 30.98 -20.84
CA SER A 52 -4.77 30.26 -20.59
C SER A 52 -5.00 29.14 -19.58
N LEU A 53 -4.55 27.94 -19.93
CA LEU A 53 -4.62 26.77 -19.06
C LEU A 53 -3.20 26.28 -18.80
N SER A 54 -2.82 26.20 -17.54
CA SER A 54 -1.56 25.57 -17.14
C SER A 54 -1.83 24.16 -16.63
N VAL A 55 -1.11 23.19 -17.15
CA VAL A 55 -1.25 21.78 -16.80
C VAL A 55 0.06 21.26 -16.26
N THR A 56 0.04 20.70 -15.06
CA THR A 56 1.18 20.01 -14.46
C THR A 56 0.87 18.53 -14.37
N LEU A 57 1.57 17.72 -15.17
CA LEU A 57 1.41 16.27 -15.14
C LEU A 57 2.26 15.68 -14.01
N GLY A 58 1.63 14.90 -13.15
CA GLY A 58 2.34 14.04 -12.19
C GLY A 58 2.88 12.79 -12.87
N THR A 59 3.99 12.25 -12.38
CA THR A 59 4.52 10.98 -12.85
C THR A 59 3.53 9.83 -12.60
N LEU A 60 3.63 8.75 -13.35
CA LEU A 60 2.81 7.55 -13.12
C LEU A 60 2.99 7.00 -11.69
N THR A 61 4.20 7.11 -11.15
CA THR A 61 4.51 6.71 -9.77
C THR A 61 3.77 7.56 -8.74
N GLU A 62 3.75 8.88 -8.91
CA GLU A 62 3.03 9.82 -8.04
C GLU A 62 1.51 9.63 -8.13
N ALA A 63 0.98 9.43 -9.34
CA ALA A 63 -0.42 9.16 -9.56
C ALA A 63 -0.86 7.84 -8.90
N LYS A 64 -0.07 6.78 -9.08
CA LYS A 64 -0.28 5.49 -8.40
C LYS A 64 -0.22 5.62 -6.88
N ALA A 65 0.72 6.41 -6.36
CA ALA A 65 0.83 6.67 -4.92
C ALA A 65 -0.39 7.44 -4.37
N LYS A 66 -0.97 8.36 -5.15
CA LYS A 66 -2.19 9.08 -4.77
C LYS A 66 -3.45 8.22 -4.83
N SER A 67 -3.55 7.31 -5.81
CA SER A 67 -4.71 6.42 -5.98
C SER A 67 -4.68 5.19 -5.08
N THR A 68 -3.55 4.90 -4.42
CA THR A 68 -3.44 3.73 -3.54
C THR A 68 -4.26 3.95 -2.27
N VAL A 69 -5.18 3.03 -1.99
CA VAL A 69 -6.02 3.05 -0.80
C VAL A 69 -5.15 3.01 0.46
N THR A 70 -5.40 3.92 1.41
CA THR A 70 -4.57 4.06 2.61
C THR A 70 -4.90 3.05 3.70
N ARG A 71 -6.13 2.53 3.71
CA ARG A 71 -6.62 1.48 4.62
C ARG A 71 -7.36 0.42 3.84
N ILE A 72 -7.14 -0.84 4.17
CA ILE A 72 -7.85 -1.99 3.61
C ILE A 72 -8.25 -2.94 4.73
N THR A 73 -9.33 -3.67 4.52
CA THR A 73 -9.72 -4.80 5.38
C THR A 73 -9.47 -6.08 4.60
N THR A 74 -8.75 -7.02 5.19
CA THR A 74 -8.47 -8.32 4.57
C THR A 74 -9.70 -9.21 4.57
N ALA A 75 -9.69 -10.27 3.76
CA ALA A 75 -10.74 -11.30 3.77
C ALA A 75 -10.90 -12.02 5.13
N ALA A 76 -9.89 -11.95 6.00
CA ALA A 76 -9.93 -12.46 7.38
C ALA A 76 -10.40 -11.41 8.42
N GLY A 77 -10.76 -10.19 7.97
CA GLY A 77 -11.27 -9.13 8.84
C GLY A 77 -10.20 -8.21 9.43
N GLN A 78 -8.92 -8.42 9.11
CA GLN A 78 -7.83 -7.57 9.63
C GLN A 78 -7.80 -6.20 8.96
N GLU A 79 -7.66 -5.17 9.75
CA GLU A 79 -7.45 -3.80 9.25
C GLU A 79 -5.96 -3.53 9.04
N LEU A 80 -5.61 -3.12 7.83
CA LEU A 80 -4.24 -2.79 7.45
C LEU A 80 -4.14 -1.33 7.00
N VAL A 81 -3.03 -0.68 7.36
CA VAL A 81 -2.70 0.68 6.93
C VAL A 81 -1.49 0.68 6.00
N LEU A 82 -1.55 1.48 4.95
CA LEU A 82 -0.45 1.67 4.02
C LEU A 82 0.65 2.51 4.65
N LEU A 83 1.83 1.92 4.83
CA LEU A 83 3.05 2.62 5.16
C LEU A 83 3.80 3.00 3.89
N ARG A 84 4.09 4.30 3.76
CA ARG A 84 4.85 4.84 2.62
C ARG A 84 6.35 4.72 2.86
N PRO A 85 7.16 4.54 1.81
CA PRO A 85 8.61 4.46 1.95
C PRO A 85 9.19 5.73 2.54
N GLY A 86 10.24 5.59 3.32
CA GLY A 86 10.92 6.71 3.96
C GLY A 86 12.03 6.26 4.90
N PRO A 87 12.84 7.22 5.39
CA PRO A 87 13.84 6.95 6.41
C PRO A 87 13.19 6.90 7.81
N PHE A 88 13.68 6.04 8.67
CA PHE A 88 13.37 6.01 10.10
C PHE A 88 14.54 5.47 10.90
N ALA A 89 14.57 5.78 12.20
CA ALA A 89 15.56 5.24 13.12
C ALA A 89 15.04 3.94 13.75
N MET A 90 15.76 2.84 13.55
CA MET A 90 15.46 1.54 14.14
C MET A 90 16.44 1.22 15.24
N GLY A 91 15.95 0.65 16.35
CA GLY A 91 16.72 0.35 17.54
C GLY A 91 16.38 1.32 18.68
N SER A 92 17.12 1.23 19.77
CA SER A 92 16.86 2.05 20.96
C SER A 92 18.08 2.87 21.38
N SER A 93 17.84 4.00 22.04
CA SER A 93 18.91 4.85 22.59
C SER A 93 19.66 4.12 23.70
N ARG A 94 20.94 4.45 23.91
CA ARG A 94 21.76 3.86 24.99
C ARG A 94 21.19 4.10 26.39
N ARG A 95 20.32 5.10 26.55
CA ARG A 95 19.70 5.50 27.83
C ARG A 95 18.34 4.85 28.07
N GLU A 96 17.84 4.07 27.10
CA GLU A 96 16.54 3.41 27.24
C GLU A 96 16.62 2.25 28.23
N VAL A 97 15.73 2.26 29.22
CA VAL A 97 15.66 1.21 30.24
C VAL A 97 15.18 -0.10 29.62
N GLY A 98 15.87 -1.20 29.91
CA GLY A 98 15.54 -2.51 29.35
C GLY A 98 16.14 -2.80 27.97
N ARG A 99 16.87 -1.84 27.37
CA ARG A 99 17.59 -2.00 26.11
C ARG A 99 18.55 -3.20 26.14
N ARG A 100 18.53 -3.99 25.06
CA ARG A 100 19.46 -5.09 24.83
C ARG A 100 20.64 -4.64 23.96
N ALA A 101 21.75 -5.38 24.01
CA ALA A 101 22.97 -5.05 23.26
C ALA A 101 22.77 -5.03 21.73
N ASN A 102 21.85 -5.84 21.21
CA ASN A 102 21.52 -5.94 19.80
C ASN A 102 20.58 -4.84 19.28
N GLU A 103 20.07 -3.97 20.14
CA GLU A 103 19.19 -2.87 19.78
C GLU A 103 19.97 -1.59 19.44
N ALA A 104 21.04 -1.71 18.66
CA ALA A 104 21.83 -0.57 18.22
C ALA A 104 21.01 0.36 17.31
N LEU A 105 21.00 1.66 17.65
CA LEU A 105 20.31 2.67 16.86
C LEU A 105 20.95 2.79 15.47
N ARG A 106 20.15 2.64 14.42
CA ARG A 106 20.58 2.75 13.02
C ARG A 106 19.52 3.41 12.16
N GLN A 107 19.96 4.12 11.15
CA GLN A 107 19.06 4.69 10.13
C GLN A 107 18.71 3.60 9.10
N VAL A 108 17.42 3.41 8.90
CA VAL A 108 16.87 2.47 7.91
C VAL A 108 16.04 3.26 6.92
N ARG A 109 16.14 2.92 5.65
CA ARG A 109 15.30 3.50 4.60
C ARG A 109 14.52 2.40 3.89
N LEU A 110 13.20 2.44 4.03
CA LEU A 110 12.31 1.59 3.24
C LEU A 110 12.18 2.18 1.82
N GLN A 111 12.19 1.30 0.82
CA GLN A 111 12.15 1.70 -0.59
C GLN A 111 10.77 1.48 -1.23
N ARG A 112 9.97 0.57 -0.68
CA ARG A 112 8.64 0.21 -1.22
C ARG A 112 7.55 0.46 -0.18
N PRO A 113 6.35 0.87 -0.60
CA PRO A 113 5.19 0.91 0.28
C PRO A 113 4.75 -0.52 0.62
N PHE A 114 4.20 -0.70 1.81
CA PHE A 114 3.63 -1.96 2.26
C PHE A 114 2.47 -1.71 3.22
N TYR A 115 1.60 -2.69 3.37
CA TYR A 115 0.53 -2.66 4.35
C TYR A 115 0.99 -3.32 5.64
N LEU A 116 0.62 -2.73 6.76
CA LEU A 116 0.87 -3.24 8.11
C LEU A 116 -0.44 -3.27 8.89
N GLY A 117 -0.63 -4.30 9.71
CA GLY A 117 -1.76 -4.37 10.64
C GLY A 117 -1.80 -3.17 11.58
N VAL A 118 -2.98 -2.62 11.84
CA VAL A 118 -3.16 -1.51 12.80
C VAL A 118 -2.99 -1.99 14.24
N ALA A 119 -3.12 -3.30 14.46
CA ALA A 119 -2.89 -3.98 15.73
C ALA A 119 -2.19 -5.33 15.46
N GLU A 120 -1.70 -5.96 16.51
CA GLU A 120 -1.25 -7.34 16.48
C GLU A 120 -2.42 -8.26 16.15
N VAL A 121 -2.10 -9.44 15.59
CA VAL A 121 -3.10 -10.47 15.33
C VAL A 121 -3.74 -10.92 16.65
N SER A 122 -5.05 -10.78 16.77
CA SER A 122 -5.81 -11.19 17.95
C SER A 122 -6.00 -12.69 18.04
N ASN A 123 -6.37 -13.18 19.23
CA ASN A 123 -6.73 -14.60 19.42
C ASN A 123 -7.92 -15.02 18.52
N ALA A 124 -8.92 -14.16 18.38
CA ALA A 124 -10.06 -14.42 17.50
C ALA A 124 -9.64 -14.59 16.04
N GLU A 125 -8.78 -13.71 15.54
CA GLU A 125 -8.25 -13.79 14.18
C GLU A 125 -7.39 -15.04 13.97
N PHE A 126 -6.49 -15.34 14.90
CA PHE A 126 -5.62 -16.51 14.78
C PHE A 126 -6.41 -17.84 14.86
N ARG A 127 -7.49 -17.87 15.64
CA ARG A 127 -8.39 -19.05 15.73
C ARG A 127 -9.15 -19.33 14.45
N GLN A 128 -9.32 -18.37 13.55
CA GLN A 128 -9.87 -18.64 12.21
C GLN A 128 -8.95 -19.58 11.40
N PHE A 129 -7.65 -19.50 11.63
CA PHE A 129 -6.66 -20.40 11.04
C PHE A 129 -6.52 -21.68 11.86
N ARG A 130 -6.40 -21.57 13.18
CA ARG A 130 -6.18 -22.71 14.09
C ARG A 130 -7.15 -22.63 15.27
N ALA A 131 -8.32 -23.26 15.13
CA ALA A 131 -9.41 -23.19 16.11
C ALA A 131 -8.99 -23.58 17.54
N GLY A 132 -8.06 -24.53 17.69
CA GLY A 132 -7.56 -25.01 18.99
C GLY A 132 -6.45 -24.13 19.61
N HIS A 133 -6.14 -22.96 19.04
CA HIS A 133 -5.10 -22.10 19.60
C HIS A 133 -5.44 -21.56 20.98
N SER A 134 -4.45 -21.62 21.87
CA SER A 134 -4.51 -21.06 23.23
C SER A 134 -3.25 -20.25 23.52
N SER A 135 -3.43 -18.99 23.86
CA SER A 135 -2.37 -18.10 24.33
C SER A 135 -1.98 -18.35 25.79
N GLY A 136 -2.72 -19.26 26.48
CA GLY A 136 -2.42 -19.65 27.86
C GLY A 136 -2.72 -18.56 28.89
N ASN A 137 -1.91 -18.56 29.97
CA ASN A 137 -2.00 -17.56 31.02
C ASN A 137 -0.62 -17.09 31.49
N PHE A 138 -0.59 -15.90 32.03
CA PHE A 138 0.60 -15.33 32.62
C PHE A 138 0.27 -14.74 34.01
N LYS A 139 1.00 -15.17 35.04
CA LYS A 139 0.80 -14.76 36.43
C LYS A 139 -0.67 -14.84 36.87
N GLY A 140 -1.35 -15.94 36.53
CA GLY A 140 -2.75 -16.20 36.89
C GLY A 140 -3.79 -15.43 36.07
N LYS A 141 -3.39 -14.62 35.10
CA LYS A 141 -4.30 -13.90 34.18
C LYS A 141 -4.36 -14.62 32.85
N SER A 142 -5.57 -14.86 32.35
CA SER A 142 -5.78 -15.44 31.01
C SER A 142 -5.30 -14.49 29.93
N LEU A 143 -4.63 -15.04 28.93
CA LEU A 143 -4.24 -14.35 27.68
C LEU A 143 -5.11 -14.77 26.49
N ASN A 144 -6.24 -15.46 26.75
CA ASN A 144 -7.09 -16.08 25.74
C ASN A 144 -8.29 -15.21 25.30
N GLY A 145 -8.42 -13.97 25.78
CA GLY A 145 -9.48 -13.07 25.36
C GLY A 145 -9.42 -12.84 23.84
N ASP A 146 -10.57 -12.77 23.17
CA ASP A 146 -10.66 -12.67 21.72
C ASP A 146 -9.92 -11.49 21.14
N GLU A 147 -10.01 -10.32 21.79
CA GLU A 147 -9.34 -9.06 21.40
C GLU A 147 -7.87 -8.96 21.85
N GLN A 148 -7.38 -9.92 22.67
CA GLN A 148 -5.99 -9.92 23.09
C GLN A 148 -5.08 -10.46 21.98
N PRO A 149 -3.83 -10.00 21.88
CA PRO A 149 -2.85 -10.53 20.93
C PRO A 149 -2.65 -12.03 21.07
N ALA A 150 -2.59 -12.74 19.96
CA ALA A 150 -2.24 -14.15 19.92
C ALA A 150 -0.76 -14.32 20.30
N VAL A 151 -0.50 -15.02 21.37
CA VAL A 151 0.85 -15.34 21.86
C VAL A 151 1.01 -16.85 22.06
N ASN A 152 2.16 -17.30 22.52
CA ASN A 152 2.46 -18.73 22.69
C ASN A 152 2.38 -19.52 21.37
N LEU A 153 2.91 -18.92 20.31
CA LEU A 153 3.02 -19.52 18.97
C LEU A 153 4.48 -19.45 18.49
N SER A 154 4.86 -20.39 17.67
CA SER A 154 6.17 -20.45 17.06
C SER A 154 6.26 -19.51 15.84
N TRP A 155 7.48 -19.20 15.39
CA TRP A 155 7.71 -18.52 14.12
C TRP A 155 7.05 -19.27 12.95
N GLU A 156 7.11 -20.59 12.97
CA GLU A 156 6.51 -21.46 11.96
C GLU A 156 4.99 -21.34 11.94
N ASP A 157 4.34 -21.28 13.11
CA ASP A 157 2.90 -21.01 13.20
C ASP A 157 2.52 -19.67 12.57
N ALA A 158 3.32 -18.64 12.82
CA ALA A 158 3.11 -17.32 12.22
C ALA A 158 3.30 -17.35 10.70
N ALA A 159 4.32 -18.04 10.20
CA ALA A 159 4.56 -18.20 8.77
C ALA A 159 3.42 -18.96 8.05
N LEU A 160 2.92 -20.03 8.66
CA LEU A 160 1.78 -20.78 8.15
C LEU A 160 0.48 -19.95 8.18
N TYR A 161 0.29 -19.13 9.21
CA TYR A 161 -0.80 -18.16 9.26
C TYR A 161 -0.73 -17.15 8.12
N CYS A 162 0.46 -16.61 7.82
CA CYS A 162 0.65 -15.71 6.67
C CYS A 162 0.29 -16.37 5.34
N ASN A 163 0.67 -17.63 5.15
CA ASN A 163 0.29 -18.39 3.95
C ASN A 163 -1.23 -18.62 3.87
N TRP A 164 -1.87 -18.91 5.01
CA TRP A 164 -3.33 -19.04 5.07
C TRP A 164 -4.03 -17.72 4.71
N LEU A 165 -3.54 -16.57 5.22
CA LEU A 165 -4.04 -15.25 4.84
C LEU A 165 -3.87 -15.00 3.33
N SER A 166 -2.71 -15.33 2.77
CA SER A 166 -2.46 -15.21 1.33
C SER A 166 -3.50 -16.01 0.53
N GLY A 167 -3.80 -17.23 0.96
CA GLY A 167 -4.85 -18.06 0.33
C GLY A 167 -6.25 -17.44 0.43
N LYS A 168 -6.60 -16.82 1.56
CA LYS A 168 -7.87 -16.08 1.71
C LYS A 168 -8.00 -14.90 0.74
N GLU A 169 -6.87 -14.28 0.41
CA GLU A 169 -6.78 -13.16 -0.54
C GLU A 169 -6.60 -13.62 -2.00
N GLY A 170 -6.65 -14.93 -2.28
CA GLY A 170 -6.39 -15.49 -3.62
C GLY A 170 -4.96 -15.27 -4.10
N ARG A 171 -4.00 -15.10 -3.20
CA ARG A 171 -2.58 -14.88 -3.49
C ARG A 171 -1.77 -16.17 -3.30
N PRO A 172 -0.67 -16.34 -4.04
CA PRO A 172 0.23 -17.45 -3.79
C PRO A 172 0.86 -17.37 -2.39
N PRO A 173 1.19 -18.52 -1.76
CA PRO A 173 1.88 -18.53 -0.48
C PRO A 173 3.27 -17.92 -0.60
N PHE A 174 3.67 -17.16 0.42
CA PHE A 174 5.01 -16.58 0.50
C PHE A 174 6.05 -17.60 1.01
N TYR A 175 5.68 -18.40 2.00
CA TYR A 175 6.54 -19.42 2.58
C TYR A 175 6.37 -20.76 1.89
N THR A 176 7.49 -21.41 1.51
CA THR A 176 7.50 -22.78 0.99
C THR A 176 7.33 -23.75 2.15
N VAL A 177 6.38 -24.69 2.02
CA VAL A 177 6.08 -25.69 3.05
C VAL A 177 6.26 -27.09 2.49
N GLN A 178 7.03 -27.94 3.18
CA GLN A 178 7.23 -29.35 2.85
C GLN A 178 7.05 -30.18 4.14
N GLY A 179 6.25 -31.24 4.07
CA GLY A 179 5.98 -32.09 5.24
C GLY A 179 5.42 -31.33 6.45
N GLY A 180 4.65 -30.26 6.22
CA GLY A 180 4.07 -29.42 7.29
C GLY A 180 5.05 -28.43 7.93
N ARG A 181 6.28 -28.34 7.43
CA ARG A 181 7.32 -27.41 7.92
C ARG A 181 7.67 -26.37 6.87
N VAL A 182 8.01 -25.18 7.34
CA VAL A 182 8.52 -24.11 6.48
C VAL A 182 9.97 -24.38 6.12
N THR A 183 10.25 -24.53 4.81
CA THR A 183 11.59 -24.85 4.28
C THR A 183 12.22 -23.69 3.51
N GLY A 184 11.48 -22.62 3.23
CA GLY A 184 11.97 -21.46 2.49
C GLY A 184 10.91 -20.38 2.32
N PHE A 185 11.22 -19.40 1.52
CA PHE A 185 10.30 -18.33 1.15
C PHE A 185 10.55 -17.88 -0.30
N SER A 186 9.50 -17.37 -0.94
CA SER A 186 9.63 -16.74 -2.26
C SER A 186 10.30 -15.38 -2.11
N ALA A 187 11.40 -15.15 -2.82
CA ALA A 187 11.99 -13.81 -2.91
C ALA A 187 11.01 -12.87 -3.64
N PRO A 188 10.82 -11.62 -3.20
CA PRO A 188 9.96 -10.64 -3.83
C PRO A 188 10.52 -10.15 -5.17
#